data_d178198bc1025525bd6f7e29705ac62d
#
_entry.id   d178198bc1025525bd6f7e29705ac62d
#
_cell.length_a   1.000
_cell.length_b   1.000
_cell.length_c   1.000
_cell.angle_alpha   90.00
_cell.angle_beta   90.00
_cell.angle_gamma   90.00
#
_symmetry.space_group_name_H-M   'P 1'
#
loop_
_entity.id
_entity.type
_entity.pdbx_description
1 polymer ?
#
loop_
_entity_poly.entity_id
_entity_poly.type
_entity_poly.pdbx_seq_one_letter_code
_entity_poly.pdbx_strand_id
1 'polypeptide(L)'
;ISLLTFHKSIATKTAAMMQANSRPTSIKLGIHVPRGDYKTWQGGKYYYSDEQYADVIQRFASLHNDNDVDVYICGNAPDLSGIKERAESEHVRIHCPYGNPAEDLYMLSVCDYIIGAPSTFSLVASMYHDTPLYWMMSDKEDIRFDFFNNMFKHII
;
A
#
# COMPACT_ATOMS: atom_id res chain seq x y z
N ILE A 1 -8.54 -13.18 -14.26
CA ILE A 1 -7.96 -13.64 -12.98
C ILE A 1 -9.03 -14.26 -12.06
N SER A 2 -10.22 -14.53 -12.59
CA SER A 2 -11.31 -15.17 -11.85
C SER A 2 -10.98 -16.58 -11.30
N LEU A 3 -9.85 -17.16 -11.71
CA LEU A 3 -9.39 -18.47 -11.24
C LEU A 3 -8.43 -18.41 -10.04
N LEU A 4 -7.92 -17.22 -9.69
CA LEU A 4 -7.04 -17.03 -8.53
C LEU A 4 -7.87 -16.47 -7.38
N THR A 5 -8.11 -17.29 -6.38
CA THR A 5 -8.87 -16.90 -5.20
C THR A 5 -8.03 -17.11 -3.94
N PHE A 6 -8.19 -16.20 -2.99
CA PHE A 6 -7.60 -16.38 -1.67
C PHE A 6 -8.29 -17.51 -0.90
N HIS A 7 -7.54 -18.20 -0.08
CA HIS A 7 -8.13 -19.14 0.86
C HIS A 7 -9.13 -18.37 1.75
N LYS A 8 -10.31 -18.95 1.95
CA LYS A 8 -11.42 -18.29 2.68
C LYS A 8 -11.00 -17.81 4.08
N SER A 9 -10.18 -18.57 4.79
CA SER A 9 -9.72 -18.19 6.13
C SER A 9 -8.85 -16.95 6.13
N ILE A 10 -8.00 -16.77 5.11
CA ILE A 10 -7.16 -15.58 4.94
C ILE A 10 -8.03 -14.36 4.67
N ALA A 11 -8.94 -14.45 3.71
CA ALA A 11 -9.85 -13.39 3.36
C ALA A 11 -10.72 -12.97 4.55
N THR A 12 -11.33 -13.93 5.26
CA THR A 12 -12.19 -13.67 6.42
C THR A 12 -11.44 -12.99 7.55
N LYS A 13 -10.28 -13.52 7.92
CA LYS A 13 -9.45 -12.97 9.00
C LYS A 13 -9.00 -11.54 8.70
N THR A 14 -8.47 -11.33 7.50
CA THR A 14 -7.93 -10.02 7.12
C THR A 14 -9.02 -8.97 6.95
N ALA A 15 -10.15 -9.34 6.34
CA ALA A 15 -11.30 -8.44 6.21
C ALA A 15 -11.86 -8.04 7.58
N ALA A 16 -11.94 -8.97 8.53
CA ALA A 16 -12.38 -8.66 9.89
C ALA A 16 -11.43 -7.71 10.63
N MET A 17 -10.12 -7.92 10.48
CA MET A 17 -9.11 -7.02 11.03
C MET A 17 -9.25 -5.60 10.46
N MET A 18 -9.39 -5.47 9.15
CA MET A 18 -9.53 -4.16 8.51
C MET A 18 -10.83 -3.47 8.92
N GLN A 19 -11.94 -4.21 8.99
CA GLN A 19 -13.23 -3.66 9.42
C GLN A 19 -13.18 -3.16 10.87
N ALA A 20 -12.49 -3.89 11.76
CA ALA A 20 -12.35 -3.50 13.17
C ALA A 20 -11.48 -2.25 13.35
N ASN A 21 -10.51 -2.01 12.48
CA ASN A 21 -9.54 -0.92 12.62
C ASN A 21 -9.83 0.31 11.76
N SER A 22 -10.58 0.17 10.69
CA SER A 22 -10.89 1.30 9.80
C SER A 22 -12.04 2.14 10.35
N ARG A 23 -11.92 3.46 10.14
CA ARG A 23 -13.05 4.37 10.36
C ARG A 23 -14.12 4.16 9.28
N PRO A 24 -15.43 4.35 9.58
CA PRO A 24 -16.51 3.91 8.70
C PRO A 24 -16.47 4.43 7.26
N THR A 25 -16.06 5.67 7.04
CA THR A 25 -16.07 6.32 5.71
C THR A 25 -14.68 6.70 5.22
N SER A 26 -13.63 6.16 5.84
CA SER A 26 -12.26 6.46 5.47
C SER A 26 -11.88 5.85 4.11
N ILE A 27 -10.97 6.53 3.42
CA ILE A 27 -10.28 5.96 2.26
C ILE A 27 -9.22 4.99 2.79
N LYS A 28 -9.15 3.79 2.23
CA LYS A 28 -8.15 2.78 2.58
C LYS A 28 -7.02 2.81 1.58
N LEU A 29 -5.84 3.19 2.05
CA LEU A 29 -4.61 3.24 1.27
C LEU A 29 -3.70 2.09 1.69
N GLY A 30 -3.38 1.20 0.76
CA GLY A 30 -2.37 0.16 0.96
C GLY A 30 -0.98 0.66 0.59
N ILE A 31 0.00 0.43 1.45
CA ILE A 31 1.41 0.78 1.20
C ILE A 31 2.26 -0.49 1.25
N HIS A 32 2.94 -0.78 0.17
CA HIS A 32 3.91 -1.88 0.11
C HIS A 32 5.34 -1.34 0.21
N VAL A 33 6.06 -1.76 1.24
CA VAL A 33 7.41 -1.32 1.59
C VAL A 33 8.38 -2.50 1.43
N PRO A 34 8.89 -2.78 0.21
CA PRO A 34 9.91 -3.80 0.04
C PRO A 34 11.25 -3.28 0.57
N ARG A 35 11.91 -4.11 1.36
CA ARG A 35 13.24 -3.87 1.94
C ARG A 35 14.16 -5.04 1.59
N GLY A 36 15.22 -5.23 2.31
CA GLY A 36 16.13 -6.36 2.09
C GLY A 36 16.93 -6.17 0.80
N ASP A 37 16.68 -7.01 -0.20
CA ASP A 37 17.38 -7.00 -1.49
C ASP A 37 17.23 -5.67 -2.26
N TYR A 38 16.21 -4.89 -1.97
CA TYR A 38 16.03 -3.55 -2.56
C TYR A 38 17.16 -2.58 -2.24
N LYS A 39 17.95 -2.84 -1.19
CA LYS A 39 19.16 -2.06 -0.91
C LYS A 39 20.16 -2.06 -2.05
N THR A 40 20.23 -3.14 -2.79
CA THR A 40 21.18 -3.34 -3.90
C THR A 40 20.53 -3.49 -5.26
N TRP A 41 19.27 -3.92 -5.28
CA TRP A 41 18.54 -4.08 -6.53
C TRP A 41 18.45 -2.75 -7.29
N GLN A 42 18.79 -2.74 -8.57
CA GLN A 42 18.84 -1.54 -9.40
C GLN A 42 19.68 -0.42 -8.77
N GLY A 43 20.79 -0.78 -8.08
CA GLY A 43 21.64 0.18 -7.42
C GLY A 43 21.01 0.86 -6.19
N GLY A 44 19.98 0.26 -5.60
CA GLY A 44 19.26 0.82 -4.45
C GLY A 44 18.28 1.94 -4.83
N LYS A 45 18.02 2.14 -6.11
CA LYS A 45 17.18 3.22 -6.64
C LYS A 45 15.77 3.24 -6.04
N TYR A 46 15.21 2.08 -5.74
CA TYR A 46 13.86 1.91 -5.22
C TYR A 46 13.80 1.55 -3.74
N TYR A 47 14.92 1.71 -3.04
CA TYR A 47 14.97 1.59 -1.59
C TYR A 47 14.65 2.95 -0.96
N TYR A 48 13.39 3.15 -0.62
CA TYR A 48 12.91 4.41 -0.04
C TYR A 48 13.01 4.40 1.48
N SER A 49 13.31 5.55 2.06
CA SER A 49 13.37 5.76 3.51
C SER A 49 11.96 5.86 4.12
N ASP A 50 11.90 5.76 5.44
CA ASP A 50 10.65 5.99 6.18
C ASP A 50 10.10 7.39 5.93
N GLU A 51 10.98 8.39 5.82
CA GLU A 51 10.60 9.77 5.51
C GLU A 51 9.97 9.90 4.13
N GLN A 52 10.53 9.21 3.13
CA GLN A 52 10.00 9.22 1.77
C GLN A 52 8.62 8.55 1.69
N TYR A 53 8.41 7.44 2.39
CA TYR A 53 7.10 6.82 2.49
C TYR A 53 6.10 7.71 3.26
N ALA A 54 6.52 8.32 4.35
CA ALA A 54 5.66 9.24 5.10
C ALA A 54 5.25 10.45 4.25
N ASP A 55 6.18 11.01 3.49
CA ASP A 55 5.90 12.12 2.59
C ASP A 55 4.88 11.74 1.50
N VAL A 56 5.01 10.58 0.90
CA VAL A 56 4.07 10.12 -0.13
C VAL A 56 2.67 9.87 0.46
N ILE A 57 2.59 9.36 1.68
CA ILE A 57 1.31 9.19 2.39
C ILE A 57 0.64 10.55 2.64
N GLN A 58 1.40 11.52 3.10
CA GLN A 58 0.88 12.88 3.36
C GLN A 58 0.44 13.57 2.08
N ARG A 59 1.17 13.42 0.99
CA ARG A 59 0.77 13.94 -0.33
C ARG A 59 -0.52 13.29 -0.82
N PHE A 60 -0.66 11.97 -0.66
CA PHE A 60 -1.90 11.28 -0.97
C PHE A 60 -3.08 11.81 -0.14
N ALA A 61 -2.89 11.94 1.17
CA ALA A 61 -3.92 12.47 2.06
C ALA A 61 -4.35 13.90 1.67
N SER A 62 -3.41 14.71 1.20
CA SER A 62 -3.70 16.07 0.71
C SER A 62 -4.60 16.10 -0.51
N LEU A 63 -4.58 15.06 -1.35
CA LEU A 63 -5.49 14.91 -2.49
C LEU A 63 -6.92 14.52 -2.05
N HIS A 64 -7.09 14.11 -0.79
CA HIS A 64 -8.35 13.64 -0.23
C HIS A 64 -8.71 14.42 1.04
N ASN A 65 -8.58 15.75 1.02
CA ASN A 65 -8.73 16.62 2.20
C ASN A 65 -10.04 16.47 2.96
N ASP A 66 -11.11 16.06 2.28
CA ASP A 66 -12.44 15.91 2.87
C ASP A 66 -12.66 14.53 3.51
N ASN A 67 -11.65 13.66 3.48
CA ASN A 67 -11.76 12.29 3.96
C ASN A 67 -10.68 11.98 5.00
N ASP A 68 -11.04 11.12 5.95
CA ASP A 68 -10.06 10.41 6.74
C ASP A 68 -9.41 9.31 5.90
N VAL A 69 -8.13 9.04 6.13
CA VAL A 69 -7.37 8.01 5.44
C VAL A 69 -6.87 6.99 6.45
N ASP A 70 -7.27 5.73 6.28
CA ASP A 70 -6.70 4.60 6.99
C ASP A 70 -5.66 3.92 6.09
N VAL A 71 -4.41 3.94 6.53
CA VAL A 71 -3.27 3.43 5.77
C VAL A 71 -2.87 2.07 6.31
N TYR A 72 -2.79 1.08 5.43
CA TYR A 72 -2.38 -0.28 5.77
C TYR A 72 -1.01 -0.55 5.14
N ILE A 73 0.01 -0.69 5.99
CA ILE A 73 1.39 -0.87 5.54
C ILE A 73 1.81 -2.32 5.72
N CYS A 74 2.41 -2.89 4.69
CA CYS A 74 3.06 -4.19 4.75
C CYS A 74 4.40 -4.18 4.02
N GLY A 75 5.22 -5.16 4.34
CA GLY A 75 6.54 -5.33 3.73
C GLY A 75 7.37 -6.35 4.48
N ASN A 76 8.59 -6.56 4.03
CA ASN A 76 9.51 -7.52 4.63
C ASN A 76 10.46 -6.91 5.69
N ALA A 77 10.22 -5.67 6.09
CA ALA A 77 10.96 -5.06 7.20
C ALA A 77 10.38 -5.53 8.54
N PRO A 78 11.24 -5.82 9.53
CA PRO A 78 10.78 -6.24 10.85
C PRO A 78 10.12 -5.10 11.64
N ASP A 79 10.38 -3.85 11.28
CA ASP A 79 9.87 -2.66 11.94
C ASP A 79 9.46 -1.61 10.91
N LEU A 80 8.20 -1.21 10.95
CA LEU A 80 7.60 -0.18 10.11
C LEU A 80 7.15 1.04 10.93
N SER A 81 7.47 1.07 12.23
CA SER A 81 7.02 2.12 13.15
C SER A 81 7.53 3.51 12.77
N GLY A 82 8.70 3.59 12.15
CA GLY A 82 9.26 4.86 11.70
C GLY A 82 8.39 5.59 10.65
N ILE A 83 7.71 4.84 9.80
CA ILE A 83 6.76 5.41 8.85
C ILE A 83 5.51 5.89 9.61
N LYS A 84 4.99 5.06 10.52
CA LYS A 84 3.82 5.38 11.33
C LYS A 84 4.02 6.68 12.11
N GLU A 85 5.10 6.79 12.86
CA GLU A 85 5.41 7.97 13.67
C GLU A 85 5.48 9.26 12.86
N ARG A 86 5.94 9.18 11.61
CA ARG A 86 6.11 10.35 10.73
C ARG A 86 4.86 10.72 9.96
N ALA A 87 4.01 9.75 9.62
CA ALA A 87 2.87 9.96 8.73
C ALA A 87 1.54 10.12 9.47
N GLU A 88 1.42 9.65 10.70
CA GLU A 88 0.17 9.69 11.46
C GLU A 88 -0.23 11.12 11.80
N SER A 89 -1.52 11.43 11.67
CA SER A 89 -2.10 12.72 11.97
C SER A 89 -3.56 12.57 12.40
N GLU A 90 -4.25 13.66 12.64
CA GLU A 90 -5.69 13.63 12.96
C GLU A 90 -6.52 12.91 11.90
N HIS A 91 -6.19 13.14 10.62
CA HIS A 91 -6.91 12.57 9.47
C HIS A 91 -6.25 11.32 8.89
N VAL A 92 -5.04 10.99 9.28
CA VAL A 92 -4.28 9.84 8.78
C VAL A 92 -3.97 8.88 9.91
N ARG A 93 -4.55 7.69 9.86
CA ARG A 93 -4.28 6.62 10.80
C ARG A 93 -3.49 5.51 10.13
N ILE A 94 -2.41 5.06 10.77
CA ILE A 94 -1.49 4.06 10.21
C ILE A 94 -1.67 2.73 10.94
N HIS A 95 -1.84 1.67 10.15
CA HIS A 95 -1.96 0.28 10.62
C HIS A 95 -0.83 -0.56 10.04
N CYS A 96 -0.09 -1.24 10.90
CA CYS A 96 0.99 -2.17 10.54
C CYS A 96 0.65 -3.55 11.11
N PRO A 97 -0.15 -4.37 10.42
CA PRO A 97 -0.64 -5.65 10.97
C PRO A 97 0.43 -6.72 11.14
N TYR A 98 1.55 -6.62 10.41
CA TYR A 98 2.63 -7.63 10.41
C TYR A 98 2.13 -9.04 10.11
N GLY A 99 1.26 -9.17 9.10
CA GLY A 99 0.72 -10.43 8.64
C GLY A 99 1.73 -11.25 7.84
N ASN A 100 1.32 -12.45 7.43
CA ASN A 100 2.09 -13.24 6.48
C ASN A 100 1.90 -12.71 5.04
N PRO A 101 2.72 -13.15 4.05
CA PRO A 101 2.62 -12.64 2.68
C PRO A 101 1.24 -12.81 2.03
N ALA A 102 0.51 -13.88 2.32
CA ALA A 102 -0.83 -14.08 1.77
C ALA A 102 -1.85 -13.12 2.37
N GLU A 103 -1.75 -12.86 3.67
CA GLU A 103 -2.57 -11.87 4.38
C GLU A 103 -2.27 -10.46 3.87
N ASP A 104 -1.00 -10.13 3.69
CA ASP A 104 -0.57 -8.83 3.16
C ASP A 104 -1.06 -8.61 1.72
N LEU A 105 -0.98 -9.63 0.88
CA LEU A 105 -1.45 -9.56 -0.50
C LEU A 105 -2.95 -9.29 -0.56
N TYR A 106 -3.73 -10.02 0.24
CA TYR A 106 -5.17 -9.80 0.33
C TYR A 106 -5.50 -8.40 0.86
N MET A 107 -4.82 -7.97 1.92
CA MET A 107 -5.03 -6.65 2.52
C MET A 107 -4.83 -5.53 1.50
N LEU A 108 -3.74 -5.57 0.75
CA LEU A 108 -3.50 -4.59 -0.33
C LEU A 108 -4.61 -4.63 -1.39
N SER A 109 -5.04 -5.84 -1.78
CA SER A 109 -6.00 -6.03 -2.87
C SER A 109 -7.39 -5.45 -2.57
N VAL A 110 -7.76 -5.31 -1.30
CA VAL A 110 -9.06 -4.77 -0.86
C VAL A 110 -9.00 -3.32 -0.41
N CYS A 111 -7.85 -2.68 -0.47
CA CYS A 111 -7.75 -1.23 -0.30
C CYS A 111 -8.34 -0.48 -1.50
N ASP A 112 -8.64 0.79 -1.32
CA ASP A 112 -9.13 1.65 -2.40
C ASP A 112 -8.02 2.05 -3.37
N TYR A 113 -6.78 2.18 -2.87
CA TYR A 113 -5.58 2.50 -3.63
C TYR A 113 -4.38 1.75 -3.06
N ILE A 114 -3.39 1.50 -3.92
CA ILE A 114 -2.09 0.92 -3.52
C ILE A 114 -0.97 1.85 -3.97
N ILE A 115 -0.01 2.11 -3.08
CA ILE A 115 1.24 2.78 -3.40
C ILE A 115 2.40 1.89 -2.95
N GLY A 116 3.47 1.86 -3.72
CA GLY A 116 4.68 1.14 -3.33
C GLY A 116 5.84 1.35 -4.30
N ALA A 117 7.00 0.85 -3.94
CA ALA A 117 8.10 0.71 -4.89
C ALA A 117 7.73 -0.34 -5.96
N PRO A 118 8.33 -0.27 -7.16
CA PRO A 118 8.08 -1.26 -8.21
C PRO A 118 8.28 -2.69 -7.70
N SER A 119 7.23 -3.50 -7.79
CA SER A 119 7.22 -4.86 -7.26
C SER A 119 6.13 -5.70 -7.92
N THR A 120 6.46 -6.94 -8.26
CA THR A 120 5.45 -7.91 -8.72
C THR A 120 4.41 -8.19 -7.63
N PHE A 121 4.78 -8.09 -6.36
CA PHE A 121 3.85 -8.30 -5.25
C PHE A 121 2.70 -7.28 -5.26
N SER A 122 3.00 -5.99 -5.33
CA SER A 122 1.97 -4.96 -5.41
C SER A 122 1.17 -4.99 -6.72
N LEU A 123 1.84 -5.39 -7.82
CA LEU A 123 1.17 -5.58 -9.10
C LEU A 123 0.12 -6.69 -9.02
N VAL A 124 0.48 -7.86 -8.47
CA VAL A 124 -0.46 -8.98 -8.28
C VAL A 124 -1.60 -8.59 -7.34
N ALA A 125 -1.32 -7.88 -6.26
CA ALA A 125 -2.36 -7.38 -5.36
C ALA A 125 -3.37 -6.48 -6.10
N SER A 126 -2.89 -5.58 -6.94
CA SER A 126 -3.72 -4.70 -7.77
C SER A 126 -4.62 -5.49 -8.73
N MET A 127 -4.13 -6.60 -9.27
CA MET A 127 -4.87 -7.41 -10.25
C MET A 127 -6.08 -8.15 -9.65
N TYR A 128 -6.06 -8.51 -8.37
CA TYR A 128 -7.13 -9.31 -7.76
C TYR A 128 -8.49 -8.62 -7.78
N HIS A 129 -8.53 -7.34 -7.48
CA HIS A 129 -9.77 -6.57 -7.39
C HIS A 129 -9.74 -5.29 -8.25
N ASP A 130 -8.84 -5.24 -9.23
CA ASP A 130 -8.65 -4.08 -10.11
C ASP A 130 -8.34 -2.79 -9.31
N THR A 131 -7.59 -2.92 -8.22
CA THR A 131 -7.25 -1.81 -7.34
C THR A 131 -6.23 -0.88 -8.00
N PRO A 132 -6.50 0.43 -8.08
CA PRO A 132 -5.55 1.39 -8.64
C PRO A 132 -4.19 1.35 -7.94
N LEU A 133 -3.12 1.23 -8.72
CA LEU A 133 -1.75 1.12 -8.25
C LEU A 133 -0.91 2.28 -8.75
N TYR A 134 -0.17 2.89 -7.84
CA TYR A 134 0.89 3.85 -8.14
C TYR A 134 2.24 3.31 -7.69
N TRP A 135 3.17 3.15 -8.65
CA TRP A 135 4.55 2.83 -8.33
C TRP A 135 5.37 4.10 -8.17
N MET A 136 6.06 4.20 -7.04
CA MET A 136 7.03 5.26 -6.78
C MET A 136 8.26 5.02 -7.66
N MET A 137 8.35 5.70 -8.78
CA MET A 137 9.49 5.63 -9.69
C MET A 137 10.56 6.66 -9.33
N SER A 138 10.18 7.70 -8.60
CA SER A 138 11.04 8.75 -8.09
C SER A 138 10.41 9.38 -6.85
N ASP A 139 11.22 9.73 -5.87
CA ASP A 139 10.81 10.46 -4.67
C ASP A 139 10.43 11.92 -4.95
N LYS A 140 10.71 12.40 -6.16
CA LYS A 140 10.46 13.78 -6.59
C LYS A 140 9.18 13.96 -7.41
N GLU A 141 8.50 12.87 -7.74
CA GLU A 141 7.24 12.95 -8.47
C GLU A 141 6.11 13.46 -7.57
N ASP A 142 5.31 14.37 -8.10
CA ASP A 142 4.04 14.73 -7.49
C ASP A 142 3.02 13.62 -7.74
N ILE A 143 2.33 13.19 -6.69
CA ILE A 143 1.27 12.20 -6.82
C ILE A 143 0.04 12.88 -7.43
N ARG A 144 -0.45 12.31 -8.52
CA ARG A 144 -1.68 12.73 -9.18
C ARG A 144 -2.59 11.53 -9.41
N PHE A 145 -3.89 11.76 -9.45
CA PHE A 145 -4.87 10.68 -9.66
C PHE A 145 -4.69 9.94 -10.98
N ASP A 146 -4.24 10.61 -12.02
CA ASP A 146 -3.99 10.00 -13.33
C ASP A 146 -2.79 9.06 -13.34
N PHE A 147 -1.96 9.06 -12.30
CA PHE A 147 -0.87 8.11 -12.11
C PHE A 147 -1.31 6.78 -11.52
N PHE A 148 -2.48 6.73 -10.88
CA PHE A 148 -3.04 5.48 -10.40
C PHE A 148 -3.64 4.72 -11.56
N ASN A 149 -2.95 3.68 -11.99
CA ASN A 149 -3.34 2.84 -13.10
C ASN A 149 -3.52 1.40 -12.66
N ASN A 150 -4.38 0.69 -13.35
CA ASN A 150 -4.21 -0.73 -13.46
C ASN A 150 -3.06 -0.96 -14.45
N MET A 151 -1.85 -1.07 -13.92
CA MET A 151 -0.62 -1.25 -14.71
C MET A 151 -0.72 -2.43 -15.68
N PHE A 152 -1.55 -3.42 -15.37
CA PHE A 152 -1.74 -4.60 -16.18
C PHE A 152 -2.40 -4.28 -17.53
N LYS A 153 -3.27 -3.29 -17.58
CA LYS A 153 -3.88 -2.83 -18.84
C LYS A 153 -2.88 -2.19 -19.80
N HIS A 154 -1.69 -1.83 -19.32
CA HIS A 154 -0.64 -1.23 -20.13
C HIS A 154 0.44 -2.23 -20.57
N ILE A 155 0.42 -3.45 -20.01
CA ILE A 155 1.39 -4.51 -20.35
C ILE A 155 0.83 -5.48 -21.40
N ILE A 156 -0.47 -5.53 -21.52
CA ILE A 156 -1.20 -6.30 -22.53
C ILE A 156 -1.70 -5.35 -23.61
#